data_bd0eb22e68d26740a8e8101908eb94de
#
_entry.id   bd0eb22e68d26740a8e8101908eb94de
#
_cell.length_a   1.000
_cell.length_b   1.000
_cell.length_c   1.000
_cell.angle_alpha   90.00
_cell.angle_beta   90.00
_cell.angle_gamma   90.00
#
_symmetry.space_group_name_H-M   'P 1'
#
loop_
_entity.id
_entity.type
_entity.pdbx_description
1 polymer ?
#
loop_
_entity_poly.entity_id
_entity_poly.type
_entity_poly.pdbx_seq_one_letter_code
_entity_poly.pdbx_strand_id
1 'polypeptide(L)'
;MTDVNYDVKTGRLVKDVESKQIGEAFLISGCIAVNRSFKKNGEWVEEASFFNFKQWFKSQKQVEFYTKRLKKGTPITIDGEFIQEKWEKDGQKQSAYVLMANRIIPPFDNSGSGNGSSVPPATAEDGFPEDIPY
;
A
#
# COMPACT_ATOMS: atom_id res chain seq x y z
N MET A 1 24.56 12.16 7.38
CA MET A 1 24.20 11.68 6.04
C MET A 1 23.05 10.72 6.12
N THR A 2 22.10 10.83 5.25
CA THR A 2 20.97 9.94 5.26
C THR A 2 21.05 9.02 4.05
N ASP A 3 20.95 7.75 4.31
CA ASP A 3 20.95 6.78 3.23
C ASP A 3 19.59 6.80 2.52
N VAL A 4 19.58 6.34 1.30
CA VAL A 4 18.34 6.27 0.55
C VAL A 4 17.54 5.05 1.00
N ASN A 5 16.28 5.27 1.31
CA ASN A 5 15.38 4.20 1.68
C ASN A 5 14.01 4.55 1.12
N TYR A 6 13.69 4.01 -0.03
CA TYR A 6 12.45 4.36 -0.70
C TYR A 6 11.79 3.10 -1.23
N ASP A 7 10.52 2.94 -0.93
CA ASP A 7 9.81 1.73 -1.27
C ASP A 7 8.44 2.11 -1.83
N VAL A 8 8.06 1.50 -2.92
CA VAL A 8 6.74 1.73 -3.53
C VAL A 8 6.14 0.37 -3.81
N LYS A 9 4.91 0.17 -3.37
CA LYS A 9 4.23 -1.08 -3.58
C LYS A 9 2.78 -0.83 -3.97
N THR A 10 2.28 -1.67 -4.83
CA THR A 10 0.86 -1.69 -5.14
C THR A 10 0.33 -3.06 -4.74
N GLY A 11 -0.79 -3.10 -4.09
CA GLY A 11 -1.40 -4.36 -3.69
C GLY A 11 -2.83 -4.16 -3.28
N ARG A 12 -3.44 -5.21 -2.77
CA ARG A 12 -4.83 -5.13 -2.32
C ARG A 12 -4.87 -5.33 -0.82
N LEU A 13 -5.72 -4.57 -0.17
CA LEU A 13 -5.86 -4.68 1.28
C LEU A 13 -6.42 -6.04 1.63
N VAL A 14 -5.82 -6.71 2.60
CA VAL A 14 -6.29 -8.01 3.03
C VAL A 14 -7.39 -7.89 4.06
N LYS A 15 -7.56 -6.69 4.63
CA LYS A 15 -8.63 -6.41 5.56
C LYS A 15 -8.82 -4.90 5.60
N ASP A 16 -9.88 -4.44 6.24
CA ASP A 16 -10.09 -3.00 6.40
C ASP A 16 -8.93 -2.45 7.23
N VAL A 17 -8.52 -1.23 6.93
CA VAL A 17 -7.46 -0.62 7.73
C VAL A 17 -7.97 -0.29 9.11
N GLU A 18 -7.06 -0.18 10.05
CA GLU A 18 -7.38 0.16 11.41
C GLU A 18 -6.78 1.52 11.72
N SER A 19 -7.45 2.28 12.54
CA SER A 19 -6.91 3.56 12.96
C SER A 19 -6.84 3.61 14.47
N LYS A 20 -5.88 4.35 14.97
CA LYS A 20 -5.67 4.45 16.40
C LYS A 20 -5.17 5.85 16.71
N GLN A 21 -5.71 6.47 17.73
CA GLN A 21 -5.23 7.78 18.15
C GLN A 21 -4.13 7.59 19.18
N ILE A 22 -3.00 8.22 18.95
CA ILE A 22 -1.87 8.13 19.86
C ILE A 22 -1.46 9.58 20.17
N GLY A 23 -1.82 10.05 21.33
CA GLY A 23 -1.59 11.45 21.69
C GLY A 23 -2.40 12.34 20.79
N GLU A 24 -1.76 13.28 20.14
CA GLU A 24 -2.45 14.17 19.23
C GLU A 24 -2.36 13.70 17.80
N ALA A 25 -1.80 12.57 17.57
CA ALA A 25 -1.65 12.05 16.22
C ALA A 25 -2.51 10.82 16.03
N PHE A 26 -2.68 10.43 14.78
CA PHE A 26 -3.47 9.25 14.43
C PHE A 26 -2.61 8.33 13.58
N LEU A 27 -2.74 7.05 13.81
CA LEU A 27 -1.99 6.07 13.06
C LEU A 27 -2.96 5.16 12.32
N ILE A 28 -2.79 5.04 11.02
CA ILE A 28 -3.55 4.08 10.23
C ILE A 28 -2.60 2.93 9.94
N SER A 29 -3.07 1.71 10.12
CA SER A 29 -2.26 0.54 9.83
C SER A 29 -3.08 -0.45 9.02
N GLY A 30 -2.40 -1.23 8.22
CA GLY A 30 -3.06 -2.23 7.41
C GLY A 30 -2.05 -3.20 6.82
N CYS A 31 -2.53 -4.06 5.96
CA CYS A 31 -1.69 -5.06 5.32
C CYS A 31 -2.14 -5.21 3.88
N ILE A 32 -1.20 -5.26 2.96
CA ILE A 32 -1.52 -5.47 1.55
C ILE A 32 -0.92 -6.76 1.07
N ALA A 33 -1.59 -7.36 0.10
CA ALA A 33 -1.07 -8.53 -0.59
C ALA A 33 -0.55 -8.05 -1.93
N VAL A 34 0.70 -8.34 -2.21
CA VAL A 34 1.35 -7.98 -3.46
C VAL A 34 1.60 -9.27 -4.22
N ASN A 35 1.00 -9.39 -5.37
CA ASN A 35 1.10 -10.61 -6.14
C ASN A 35 2.19 -10.52 -7.17
N ARG A 36 2.85 -11.60 -7.41
CA ARG A 36 3.78 -11.67 -8.52
C ARG A 36 3.58 -13.00 -9.22
N SER A 37 3.83 -12.99 -10.51
CA SER A 37 3.72 -14.19 -11.32
C SER A 37 5.09 -14.55 -11.87
N PHE A 38 5.37 -15.82 -11.95
CA PHE A 38 6.63 -16.28 -12.52
C PHE A 38 6.43 -17.66 -13.10
N LYS A 39 7.35 -18.07 -13.95
CA LYS A 39 7.26 -19.38 -14.55
C LYS A 39 8.09 -20.38 -13.77
N LYS A 40 7.50 -21.53 -13.53
CA LYS A 40 8.19 -22.59 -12.87
C LYS A 40 7.87 -23.87 -13.63
N ASN A 41 8.89 -24.54 -14.14
CA ASN A 41 8.72 -25.77 -14.90
C ASN A 41 7.76 -25.58 -16.07
N GLY A 42 7.85 -24.45 -16.72
CA GLY A 42 7.01 -24.20 -17.89
C GLY A 42 5.62 -23.70 -17.59
N GLU A 43 5.23 -23.62 -16.35
CA GLU A 43 3.89 -23.17 -15.98
C GLU A 43 3.93 -21.87 -15.21
N TRP A 44 2.90 -21.06 -15.37
CA TRP A 44 2.80 -19.80 -14.63
C TRP A 44 2.31 -20.07 -13.23
N VAL A 45 3.00 -19.52 -12.27
CA VAL A 45 2.66 -19.66 -10.86
C VAL A 45 2.47 -18.27 -10.28
N GLU A 46 1.47 -18.11 -9.43
CA GLU A 46 1.27 -16.84 -8.74
C GLU A 46 1.57 -16.99 -7.27
N GLU A 47 2.16 -15.97 -6.70
CA GLU A 47 2.54 -16.00 -5.31
C GLU A 47 2.26 -14.64 -4.70
N ALA A 48 1.74 -14.60 -3.51
CA ALA A 48 1.46 -13.34 -2.84
C ALA A 48 2.43 -13.14 -1.68
N SER A 49 2.90 -11.91 -1.56
CA SER A 49 3.66 -11.52 -0.39
C SER A 49 2.84 -10.51 0.37
N PHE A 50 2.91 -10.54 1.68
CA PHE A 50 2.11 -9.67 2.51
C PHE A 50 3.00 -8.67 3.23
N PHE A 51 2.59 -7.41 3.18
CA PHE A 51 3.38 -6.35 3.77
C PHE A 51 2.50 -5.51 4.68
N ASN A 52 2.96 -5.29 5.89
CA ASN A 52 2.27 -4.40 6.81
C ASN A 52 2.71 -2.97 6.54
N PHE A 53 1.81 -2.05 6.65
CA PHE A 53 2.13 -0.64 6.46
C PHE A 53 1.48 0.20 7.54
N LYS A 54 2.03 1.37 7.77
CA LYS A 54 1.50 2.33 8.72
C LYS A 54 1.69 3.72 8.15
N GLN A 55 0.82 4.63 8.53
CA GLN A 55 0.99 6.03 8.17
C GLN A 55 0.46 6.89 9.30
N TRP A 56 1.22 7.93 9.64
CA TRP A 56 0.82 8.87 10.66
C TRP A 56 0.04 10.02 10.05
N PHE A 57 -0.99 10.47 10.73
CA PHE A 57 -1.78 11.61 10.30
C PHE A 57 -1.97 12.54 11.49
N LYS A 58 -2.16 13.81 11.20
CA LYS A 58 -2.39 14.79 12.26
C LYS A 58 -3.86 15.21 12.32
N SER A 59 -4.63 14.90 11.31
CA SER A 59 -6.00 15.37 11.21
C SER A 59 -6.98 14.21 11.25
N GLN A 60 -8.00 14.33 12.08
CA GLN A 60 -9.02 13.31 12.16
C GLN A 60 -9.78 13.22 10.85
N LYS A 61 -9.93 14.33 10.14
CA LYS A 61 -10.64 14.30 8.87
C LYS A 61 -9.90 13.45 7.85
N GLN A 62 -8.58 13.50 7.85
CA GLN A 62 -7.81 12.66 6.95
C GLN A 62 -8.00 11.20 7.29
N VAL A 63 -8.01 10.88 8.57
CA VAL A 63 -8.20 9.52 8.99
C VAL A 63 -9.56 9.01 8.53
N GLU A 64 -10.58 9.83 8.67
CA GLU A 64 -11.92 9.42 8.25
C GLU A 64 -11.99 9.23 6.74
N PHE A 65 -11.30 10.09 6.00
CA PHE A 65 -11.27 9.97 4.54
C PHE A 65 -10.70 8.62 4.14
N TYR A 66 -9.57 8.25 4.75
CA TYR A 66 -8.93 7.00 4.37
C TYR A 66 -9.65 5.78 4.94
N THR A 67 -10.16 5.84 6.16
CA THR A 67 -10.81 4.67 6.72
C THR A 67 -12.09 4.34 5.98
N LYS A 68 -12.73 5.31 5.36
CA LYS A 68 -13.92 5.02 4.60
C LYS A 68 -13.58 4.34 3.29
N ARG A 69 -12.42 4.62 2.74
CA ARG A 69 -12.05 4.11 1.44
C ARG A 69 -11.18 2.88 1.47
N LEU A 70 -10.43 2.68 2.53
CA LEU A 70 -9.46 1.60 2.57
C LEU A 70 -10.06 0.37 3.21
N LYS A 71 -10.84 -0.34 2.42
CA LYS A 71 -11.53 -1.53 2.87
C LYS A 71 -10.91 -2.78 2.27
N LYS A 72 -11.25 -3.91 2.83
CA LYS A 72 -10.71 -5.18 2.36
C LYS A 72 -10.91 -5.32 0.86
N GLY A 73 -9.88 -5.72 0.17
CA GLY A 73 -9.93 -5.92 -1.27
C GLY A 73 -9.63 -4.70 -2.11
N THR A 74 -9.51 -3.55 -1.50
CA THR A 74 -9.26 -2.33 -2.26
C THR A 74 -7.82 -2.29 -2.75
N PRO A 75 -7.58 -2.03 -4.03
CA PRO A 75 -6.21 -1.87 -4.50
C PRO A 75 -5.69 -0.50 -4.12
N ILE A 76 -4.47 -0.45 -3.65
CA ILE A 76 -3.86 0.82 -3.26
C ILE A 76 -2.40 0.80 -3.64
N THR A 77 -1.82 1.98 -3.75
CA THR A 77 -0.39 2.15 -3.95
C THR A 77 0.15 2.90 -2.74
N ILE A 78 1.24 2.41 -2.22
CA ILE A 78 1.86 3.02 -1.04
C ILE A 78 3.29 3.38 -1.38
N ASP A 79 3.72 4.59 -1.05
CA ASP A 79 5.13 4.92 -1.15
C ASP A 79 5.62 5.37 0.21
N GLY A 80 6.85 5.06 0.51
CA GLY A 80 7.41 5.41 1.80
C GLY A 80 8.76 4.77 2.04
N GLU A 81 9.01 4.43 3.28
CA GLU A 81 10.26 3.83 3.68
C GLU A 81 9.99 2.46 4.29
N PHE A 82 10.88 1.54 4.05
CA PHE A 82 10.75 0.21 4.64
C PHE A 82 11.65 0.20 5.86
N ILE A 83 11.07 0.23 7.05
CA ILE A 83 11.85 0.36 8.26
C ILE A 83 11.71 -0.85 9.15
N GLN A 84 12.63 -1.01 10.03
CA GLN A 84 12.61 -2.09 10.99
C GLN A 84 12.13 -1.53 12.32
N GLU A 85 11.05 -2.09 12.84
CA GLU A 85 10.56 -1.73 14.16
C GLU A 85 11.11 -2.73 15.16
N LYS A 86 11.53 -2.26 16.30
CA LYS A 86 12.08 -3.11 17.34
C LYS A 86 11.35 -2.83 18.64
N TRP A 87 11.05 -3.88 19.37
CA TRP A 87 10.39 -3.72 20.66
C TRP A 87 10.74 -4.90 21.54
N GLU A 88 10.33 -4.84 22.77
CA GLU A 88 10.60 -5.89 23.72
C GLU A 88 9.28 -6.48 24.18
N LYS A 89 9.17 -7.78 24.24
CA LYS A 89 7.97 -8.43 24.70
C LYS A 89 8.39 -9.58 25.60
N ASP A 90 7.91 -9.58 26.83
CA ASP A 90 8.24 -10.62 27.80
C ASP A 90 9.74 -10.82 27.93
N GLY A 91 10.46 -9.71 27.93
CA GLY A 91 11.92 -9.79 28.09
C GLY A 91 12.68 -10.17 26.86
N GLN A 92 11.99 -10.43 25.75
CA GLN A 92 12.66 -10.82 24.52
C GLN A 92 12.57 -9.70 23.51
N LYS A 93 13.66 -9.48 22.79
CA LYS A 93 13.70 -8.46 21.77
C LYS A 93 13.02 -8.99 20.52
N GLN A 94 12.12 -8.20 19.98
CA GLN A 94 11.39 -8.54 18.77
C GLN A 94 11.66 -7.52 17.71
N SER A 95 11.50 -7.90 16.47
CA SER A 95 11.61 -6.95 15.39
C SER A 95 10.71 -7.36 14.25
N ALA A 96 10.32 -6.41 13.45
CA ALA A 96 9.53 -6.67 12.26
C ALA A 96 9.76 -5.52 11.30
N TYR A 97 9.56 -5.76 10.03
CA TYR A 97 9.68 -4.71 9.03
C TYR A 97 8.31 -4.18 8.70
N VAL A 98 8.22 -2.90 8.48
CA VAL A 98 6.96 -2.28 8.15
C VAL A 98 7.22 -1.20 7.11
N LEU A 99 6.28 -1.02 6.20
CA LEU A 99 6.37 0.04 5.22
C LEU A 99 5.75 1.27 5.87
N MET A 100 6.59 2.23 6.23
CA MET A 100 6.09 3.46 6.83
C MET A 100 5.74 4.38 5.68
N ALA A 101 4.45 4.51 5.42
CA ALA A 101 3.99 5.22 4.25
C ALA A 101 4.11 6.72 4.40
N ASN A 102 4.57 7.37 3.35
CA ASN A 102 4.50 8.80 3.26
C ASN A 102 3.20 9.14 2.56
N ARG A 103 2.71 8.26 1.72
CA ARG A 103 1.51 8.52 0.95
C ARG A 103 0.82 7.22 0.61
N ILE A 104 -0.49 7.18 0.77
CA ILE A 104 -1.30 6.06 0.35
C ILE A 104 -2.23 6.58 -0.73
N ILE A 105 -2.20 5.95 -1.88
CA ILE A 105 -2.99 6.38 -3.00
C ILE A 105 -4.09 5.36 -3.24
N PRO A 106 -5.33 5.69 -2.89
CA PRO A 106 -6.43 4.77 -3.17
C PRO A 106 -6.82 4.86 -4.64
N PRO A 107 -7.64 3.96 -5.12
CA PRO A 107 -8.05 4.02 -6.51
C PRO A 107 -8.90 5.26 -6.73
N PHE A 108 -8.96 5.71 -7.97
CA PHE A 108 -9.77 6.84 -8.27
C PHE A 108 -11.23 6.45 -8.13
N ASP A 109 -11.99 7.34 -7.56
CA ASP A 109 -13.40 7.12 -7.42
C ASP A 109 -14.05 7.65 -8.69
N ASN A 110 -14.49 6.75 -9.54
CA ASN A 110 -15.08 7.18 -10.77
C ASN A 110 -16.56 7.40 -10.65
N SER A 111 -17.10 7.11 -9.53
CA SER A 111 -18.52 7.18 -9.42
C SER A 111 -19.05 8.55 -9.68
N GLY A 112 -18.37 9.52 -9.37
CA GLY A 112 -18.89 10.83 -9.57
C GLY A 112 -18.37 11.49 -10.76
N SER A 113 -17.45 11.01 -11.37
CA SER A 113 -16.91 11.78 -12.36
C SER A 113 -16.88 11.09 -13.59
N GLY A 114 -17.81 10.63 -14.01
CA GLY A 114 -17.81 9.95 -15.15
C GLY A 114 -16.79 10.31 -16.13
N ASN A 115 -16.36 11.46 -16.05
CA ASN A 115 -15.49 11.82 -17.06
C ASN A 115 -14.13 11.43 -16.82
N GLY A 116 -13.82 11.28 -15.71
CA GLY A 116 -12.49 11.05 -15.44
C GLY A 116 -11.96 9.98 -16.24
N SER A 117 -12.80 9.20 -16.38
CA SER A 117 -12.30 8.20 -16.98
C SER A 117 -11.68 8.36 -18.19
N SER A 118 -12.03 9.23 -18.70
CA SER A 118 -11.64 9.36 -19.88
C SER A 118 -10.31 9.14 -20.14
N VAL A 119 -9.67 9.07 -19.42
CA VAL A 119 -8.62 9.07 -19.68
C VAL A 119 -7.96 8.14 -20.19
N PRO A 120 -7.74 7.93 -20.37
CA PRO A 120 -6.79 7.44 -20.64
C PRO A 120 -6.39 6.14 -20.77
N PRO A 121 -7.16 5.41 -20.51
CA PRO A 121 -6.82 4.08 -20.63
C PRO A 121 -6.33 3.79 -22.01
N ALA A 122 -6.97 4.31 -22.92
CA ALA A 122 -6.57 4.04 -24.24
C ALA A 122 -5.19 4.55 -24.43
N THR A 123 -4.96 5.64 -23.85
CA THR A 123 -3.66 6.20 -24.01
C THR A 123 -2.63 5.33 -23.40
N ALA A 124 -2.94 4.80 -22.32
CA ALA A 124 -1.98 3.97 -21.66
C ALA A 124 -1.63 2.79 -22.52
N GLU A 125 -2.60 2.24 -23.11
CA GLU A 125 -2.31 1.14 -23.93
C GLU A 125 -1.44 1.50 -25.07
N ASP A 126 -1.68 2.62 -25.62
CA ASP A 126 -0.88 3.02 -26.71
C ASP A 126 0.52 3.30 -26.28
N GLY A 127 0.66 3.74 -25.11
CA GLY A 127 1.96 4.16 -24.68
C GLY A 127 2.83 3.09 -24.13
N PHE A 128 2.29 1.98 -23.75
CA PHE A 128 3.11 1.00 -23.12
C PHE A 128 3.34 -0.19 -23.97
N PRO A 129 4.54 -0.48 -24.25
CA PRO A 129 4.87 -1.71 -24.92
C PRO A 129 4.48 -2.81 -23.99
N GLU A 130 3.77 -3.72 -24.48
CA GLU A 130 3.32 -4.75 -23.62
C GLU A 130 4.36 -5.70 -23.25
N ASP A 131 5.46 -5.66 -23.85
CA ASP A 131 6.48 -6.59 -23.52
C ASP A 131 7.53 -6.03 -22.65
N ILE A 132 7.25 -5.01 -21.88
CA ILE A 132 8.23 -4.51 -20.98
C ILE A 132 8.54 -5.58 -19.98
N PRO A 133 9.75 -5.95 -19.86
CA PRO A 133 10.09 -7.01 -18.91
C PRO A 133 10.14 -6.44 -17.51
N TYR A 134 9.82 -7.23 -16.59
CA TYR A 134 9.87 -6.82 -15.19
C TYR A 134 10.80 -7.71 -14.44
#